data_bf2434569a946a9b1cbd27ffccb34d6a
#
_entry.id   bf2434569a946a9b1cbd27ffccb34d6a
#
_cell.length_a   1.000
_cell.length_b   1.000
_cell.length_c   1.000
_cell.angle_alpha   90.00
_cell.angle_beta   90.00
_cell.angle_gamma   90.00
#
_symmetry.space_group_name_H-M   'P 1'
#
loop_
_entity.id
_entity.type
_entity.pdbx_description
1 polymer ?
#
loop_
_entity_poly.entity_id
_entity_poly.type
_entity_poly.pdbx_seq_one_letter_code
_entity_poly.pdbx_strand_id
1 'polypeptide(L)'
;LDCRRQRQMCIRDRPNISTQNIEGKRFYVTPEGNKYPSITTVLSGRSKEGILKWRQSVGNDVANQIMRSAAKRGTAVHQLVEDYLNNEELSKQDVLPVALFSILKPELDNINNVIIQEGGLYSDRLGVAGRVDCIAEYKGKISVIDFKTSTKEKKEEWVENYFIQGSAYCEMYEERFSQTIDQVVILIVTEDGAVQTFIKDKKDYLPLLKMAIKEFNEKNIKKTLAKVIFQNQS
;
A
#
# COMPACT_ATOMS: atom_id res chain seq x y z
N LEU A 1 22.35 26.09 8.29
CA LEU A 1 22.40 24.98 9.28
C LEU A 1 20.99 24.42 9.39
N ASP A 2 20.73 23.38 8.57
CA ASP A 2 19.48 22.65 8.58
C ASP A 2 19.49 21.79 9.87
N CYS A 3 18.93 22.29 10.96
CA CYS A 3 18.70 21.51 12.17
C CYS A 3 17.62 20.48 11.86
N ARG A 4 17.99 19.36 11.21
CA ARG A 4 17.11 18.21 11.05
C ARG A 4 16.71 17.74 12.45
N ARG A 5 15.42 17.94 12.78
CA ARG A 5 14.86 17.37 14.01
C ARG A 5 14.93 15.86 13.85
N GLN A 6 15.86 15.20 14.57
CA GLN A 6 15.92 13.73 14.56
C GLN A 6 14.59 13.17 15.03
N ARG A 7 13.95 12.35 14.20
CA ARG A 7 12.72 11.65 14.56
C ARG A 7 13.06 10.55 15.57
N GLN A 8 12.22 10.43 16.58
CA GLN A 8 12.30 9.31 17.49
C GLN A 8 11.84 8.06 16.76
N MET A 9 12.67 7.03 16.73
CA MET A 9 12.35 5.75 16.11
C MET A 9 12.10 4.72 17.22
N CYS A 10 10.90 4.13 17.20
CA CYS A 10 10.48 3.06 18.11
C CYS A 10 10.24 1.78 17.30
N ILE A 11 11.22 1.36 16.48
CA ILE A 11 11.07 0.22 15.57
C ILE A 11 10.79 -1.05 16.37
N ARG A 12 9.67 -1.70 16.07
CA ARG A 12 9.32 -3.02 16.59
C ARG A 12 9.86 -4.11 15.67
N ASP A 13 10.15 -5.27 16.25
CA ASP A 13 10.50 -6.46 15.49
C ASP A 13 9.37 -6.79 14.49
N ARG A 14 9.76 -6.92 13.23
CA ARG A 14 8.84 -7.15 12.11
C ARG A 14 8.66 -8.65 11.93
N PRO A 15 7.44 -9.14 11.61
CA PRO A 15 7.28 -10.51 11.14
C PRO A 15 8.15 -10.77 9.91
N ASN A 16 8.93 -11.84 9.95
CA ASN A 16 9.73 -12.24 8.79
C ASN A 16 8.81 -12.94 7.78
N ILE A 17 8.28 -12.19 6.81
CA ILE A 17 7.46 -12.72 5.73
C ILE A 17 8.18 -12.58 4.39
N SER A 18 8.19 -13.66 3.61
CA SER A 18 8.74 -13.66 2.26
C SER A 18 7.64 -13.51 1.21
N THR A 19 8.01 -13.12 -0.01
CA THR A 19 7.05 -12.98 -1.10
C THR A 19 7.19 -14.12 -2.11
N GLN A 20 6.06 -14.60 -2.63
CA GLN A 20 5.98 -15.57 -3.70
C GLN A 20 5.00 -15.10 -4.77
N ASN A 21 5.36 -15.26 -6.05
CA ASN A 21 4.42 -15.02 -7.15
C ASN A 21 3.77 -16.36 -7.56
N ILE A 22 2.44 -16.42 -7.45
CA ILE A 22 1.66 -17.59 -7.84
C ILE A 22 0.65 -17.15 -8.90
N GLU A 23 0.77 -17.66 -10.11
CA GLU A 23 -0.09 -17.32 -11.27
C GLU A 23 -0.21 -15.79 -11.50
N GLY A 24 0.91 -15.06 -11.41
CA GLY A 24 0.95 -13.61 -11.58
C GLY A 24 0.36 -12.78 -10.42
N LYS A 25 0.04 -13.43 -9.29
CA LYS A 25 -0.45 -12.78 -8.07
C LYS A 25 0.60 -12.86 -6.97
N ARG A 26 0.77 -11.77 -6.22
CA ARG A 26 1.68 -11.72 -5.06
C ARG A 26 1.03 -12.36 -3.85
N PHE A 27 1.74 -13.34 -3.29
CA PHE A 27 1.45 -13.95 -2.00
C PHE A 27 2.60 -13.69 -1.03
N TYR A 28 2.27 -13.69 0.24
CA TYR A 28 3.26 -13.67 1.32
C TYR A 28 3.23 -15.01 2.05
N VAL A 29 4.41 -15.48 2.44
CA VAL A 29 4.57 -16.70 3.25
C VAL A 29 4.92 -16.27 4.66
N THR A 30 4.09 -16.68 5.62
CA THR A 30 4.29 -16.38 7.05
C THR A 30 5.39 -17.27 7.64
N PRO A 31 5.91 -16.96 8.84
CA PRO A 31 6.86 -17.82 9.54
C PRO A 31 6.35 -19.26 9.74
N GLU A 32 5.05 -19.43 9.89
CA GLU A 32 4.37 -20.73 10.07
C GLU A 32 4.13 -21.45 8.75
N GLY A 33 4.51 -20.84 7.61
CA GLY A 33 4.35 -21.41 6.27
C GLY A 33 2.99 -21.16 5.61
N ASN A 34 2.10 -20.40 6.23
CA ASN A 34 0.82 -20.02 5.62
C ASN A 34 1.06 -19.07 4.44
N LYS A 35 0.25 -19.22 3.38
CA LYS A 35 0.35 -18.38 2.17
C LYS A 35 -0.89 -17.50 2.06
N TYR A 36 -0.69 -16.20 2.23
CA TYR A 36 -1.77 -15.22 2.10
C TYR A 36 -1.57 -14.31 0.89
N PRO A 37 -2.63 -14.02 0.12
CA PRO A 37 -2.57 -13.04 -0.95
C PRO A 37 -2.23 -11.65 -0.39
N SER A 38 -1.50 -10.84 -1.15
CA SER A 38 -1.32 -9.45 -0.76
C SER A 38 -2.66 -8.71 -0.80
N ILE A 39 -2.87 -7.76 0.13
CA ILE A 39 -4.07 -6.93 0.12
C ILE A 39 -4.24 -6.18 -1.21
N THR A 40 -3.14 -5.74 -1.84
CA THR A 40 -3.17 -5.12 -3.17
C THR A 40 -3.63 -6.10 -4.25
N THR A 41 -3.29 -7.40 -4.15
CA THR A 41 -3.80 -8.45 -5.04
C THR A 41 -5.31 -8.63 -4.85
N VAL A 42 -5.79 -8.65 -3.62
CA VAL A 42 -7.23 -8.76 -3.31
C VAL A 42 -7.99 -7.57 -3.91
N LEU A 43 -7.52 -6.35 -3.71
CA LEU A 43 -8.17 -5.12 -4.17
C LEU A 43 -8.05 -4.89 -5.69
N SER A 44 -7.07 -5.52 -6.36
CA SER A 44 -6.87 -5.35 -7.81
C SER A 44 -8.11 -5.72 -8.65
N GLY A 45 -8.94 -6.63 -8.14
CA GLY A 45 -10.20 -7.02 -8.78
C GLY A 45 -11.23 -5.88 -8.89
N ARG A 46 -11.24 -4.95 -7.94
CA ARG A 46 -12.17 -3.82 -7.89
C ARG A 46 -11.90 -2.77 -8.99
N SER A 47 -10.65 -2.59 -9.38
CA SER A 47 -10.23 -1.60 -10.38
C SER A 47 -10.09 -2.19 -11.79
N LYS A 48 -10.27 -3.50 -11.95
CA LYS A 48 -9.94 -4.21 -13.19
C LYS A 48 -10.69 -3.69 -14.41
N GLU A 49 -11.99 -3.47 -14.27
CA GLU A 49 -12.84 -3.01 -15.39
C GLU A 49 -12.44 -1.60 -15.86
N GLY A 50 -12.22 -0.67 -14.92
CA GLY A 50 -11.77 0.68 -15.23
C GLY A 50 -10.40 0.69 -15.91
N ILE A 51 -9.47 -0.13 -15.44
CA ILE A 51 -8.14 -0.28 -16.05
C ILE A 51 -8.26 -0.86 -17.45
N LEU A 52 -9.12 -1.84 -17.69
CA LEU A 52 -9.34 -2.42 -19.03
C LEU A 52 -9.91 -1.39 -20.00
N LYS A 53 -10.96 -0.64 -19.60
CA LYS A 53 -11.53 0.44 -20.42
C LYS A 53 -10.50 1.51 -20.76
N TRP A 54 -9.71 1.94 -19.76
CA TRP A 54 -8.65 2.89 -19.99
C TRP A 54 -7.56 2.34 -20.93
N ARG A 55 -7.13 1.09 -20.78
CA ARG A 55 -6.15 0.47 -21.71
C ARG A 55 -6.68 0.39 -23.13
N GLN A 56 -7.96 0.13 -23.31
CA GLN A 56 -8.60 0.13 -24.63
C GLN A 56 -8.60 1.54 -25.26
N SER A 57 -8.78 2.60 -24.46
CA SER A 57 -8.81 3.98 -24.97
C SER A 57 -7.45 4.53 -25.38
N VAL A 58 -6.36 4.15 -24.66
CA VAL A 58 -5.01 4.69 -24.93
C VAL A 58 -4.12 3.72 -25.72
N GLY A 59 -4.50 2.47 -25.85
CA GLY A 59 -3.70 1.41 -26.45
C GLY A 59 -2.76 0.72 -25.45
N ASN A 60 -2.47 -0.57 -25.69
CA ASN A 60 -1.72 -1.38 -24.73
C ASN A 60 -0.27 -0.91 -24.53
N ASP A 61 0.42 -0.49 -25.59
CA ASP A 61 1.82 -0.08 -25.48
C ASP A 61 1.97 1.22 -24.69
N VAL A 62 1.11 2.21 -24.98
CA VAL A 62 1.05 3.48 -24.23
C VAL A 62 0.69 3.22 -22.77
N ALA A 63 -0.32 2.39 -22.52
CA ALA A 63 -0.71 2.03 -21.17
C ALA A 63 0.43 1.35 -20.39
N ASN A 64 1.16 0.42 -21.02
CA ASN A 64 2.30 -0.25 -20.41
C ASN A 64 3.44 0.74 -20.10
N GLN A 65 3.70 1.70 -20.97
CA GLN A 65 4.71 2.73 -20.75
C GLN A 65 4.32 3.63 -19.57
N ILE A 66 3.08 4.11 -19.54
CA ILE A 66 2.56 4.94 -18.42
C ILE A 66 2.65 4.19 -17.10
N MET A 67 2.23 2.92 -17.07
CA MET A 67 2.27 2.11 -15.83
C MET A 67 3.70 1.87 -15.35
N ARG A 68 4.66 1.61 -16.27
CA ARG A 68 6.08 1.43 -15.90
C ARG A 68 6.68 2.73 -15.35
N SER A 69 6.42 3.85 -16.00
CA SER A 69 6.90 5.16 -15.54
C SER A 69 6.32 5.52 -14.17
N ALA A 70 5.02 5.28 -13.96
CA ALA A 70 4.37 5.50 -12.67
C ALA A 70 4.96 4.60 -11.56
N ALA A 71 5.23 3.33 -11.86
CA ALA A 71 5.85 2.41 -10.91
C ALA A 71 7.28 2.83 -10.54
N LYS A 72 8.11 3.19 -11.55
CA LYS A 72 9.48 3.69 -11.32
C LYS A 72 9.48 4.95 -10.45
N ARG A 73 8.63 5.93 -10.80
CA ARG A 73 8.46 7.15 -10.03
C ARG A 73 8.04 6.86 -8.59
N GLY A 74 7.01 6.02 -8.41
CA GLY A 74 6.52 5.64 -7.08
C GLY A 74 7.61 5.02 -6.22
N THR A 75 8.33 4.01 -6.74
CA THR A 75 9.43 3.35 -6.02
C THR A 75 10.52 4.36 -5.61
N ALA A 76 10.90 5.28 -6.50
CA ALA A 76 11.92 6.27 -6.20
C ALA A 76 11.49 7.27 -5.11
N VAL A 77 10.23 7.72 -5.13
CA VAL A 77 9.70 8.61 -4.08
C VAL A 77 9.60 7.87 -2.75
N HIS A 78 9.12 6.61 -2.72
CA HIS A 78 9.08 5.80 -1.50
C HIS A 78 10.47 5.64 -0.88
N GLN A 79 11.52 5.40 -1.70
CA GLN A 79 12.89 5.28 -1.20
C GLN A 79 13.36 6.59 -0.53
N LEU A 80 13.10 7.75 -1.15
CA LEU A 80 13.45 9.04 -0.55
C LEU A 80 12.68 9.32 0.74
N VAL A 81 11.41 8.91 0.82
CA VAL A 81 10.60 9.01 2.04
C VAL A 81 11.17 8.08 3.12
N GLU A 82 11.53 6.86 2.76
CA GLU A 82 12.14 5.89 3.68
C GLU A 82 13.44 6.44 4.27
N ASP A 83 14.38 6.88 3.42
CA ASP A 83 15.66 7.46 3.85
C ASP A 83 15.43 8.65 4.80
N TYR A 84 14.50 9.54 4.42
CA TYR A 84 14.19 10.74 5.19
C TYR A 84 13.58 10.43 6.57
N LEU A 85 12.64 9.50 6.63
CA LEU A 85 12.01 9.10 7.89
C LEU A 85 12.97 8.32 8.80
N ASN A 86 13.93 7.60 8.22
CA ASN A 86 15.01 6.92 8.94
C ASN A 86 16.14 7.86 9.40
N ASN A 87 16.08 9.15 9.07
CA ASN A 87 17.15 10.14 9.29
C ASN A 87 18.47 9.76 8.57
N GLU A 88 18.36 9.06 7.46
CA GLU A 88 19.49 8.64 6.62
C GLU A 88 19.81 9.67 5.54
N GLU A 89 20.95 9.54 4.87
CA GLU A 89 21.28 10.32 3.69
C GLU A 89 20.37 9.91 2.54
N LEU A 90 19.81 10.90 1.84
CA LEU A 90 18.89 10.65 0.73
C LEU A 90 19.62 9.96 -0.42
N SER A 91 19.08 8.84 -0.89
CA SER A 91 19.58 8.11 -2.05
C SER A 91 19.47 8.96 -3.33
N LYS A 92 20.43 8.76 -4.24
CA LYS A 92 20.41 9.47 -5.53
C LYS A 92 19.24 8.98 -6.39
N GLN A 93 18.42 9.90 -6.83
CA GLN A 93 17.26 9.64 -7.69
C GLN A 93 17.23 10.62 -8.87
N ASP A 94 16.37 10.31 -9.86
CA ASP A 94 16.08 11.21 -10.97
C ASP A 94 15.43 12.53 -10.47
N VAL A 95 15.45 13.58 -11.30
CA VAL A 95 14.96 14.93 -10.94
C VAL A 95 13.50 14.93 -10.49
N LEU A 96 12.61 14.23 -11.20
CA LEU A 96 11.19 14.23 -10.89
C LEU A 96 10.86 13.62 -9.51
N PRO A 97 11.36 12.42 -9.12
CA PRO A 97 11.18 11.90 -7.77
C PRO A 97 11.70 12.83 -6.68
N VAL A 98 12.86 13.48 -6.89
CA VAL A 98 13.42 14.44 -5.92
C VAL A 98 12.52 15.67 -5.77
N ALA A 99 11.98 16.20 -6.86
CA ALA A 99 11.03 17.31 -6.82
C ALA A 99 9.75 16.94 -6.07
N LEU A 100 9.17 15.77 -6.38
CA LEU A 100 7.97 15.27 -5.69
C LEU A 100 8.21 15.05 -4.19
N PHE A 101 9.35 14.47 -3.82
CA PHE A 101 9.74 14.33 -2.43
C PHE A 101 9.86 15.70 -1.74
N SER A 102 10.47 16.68 -2.39
CA SER A 102 10.62 18.03 -1.83
C SER A 102 9.26 18.72 -1.56
N ILE A 103 8.30 18.49 -2.46
CA ILE A 103 6.92 18.98 -2.30
C ILE A 103 6.21 18.26 -1.14
N LEU A 104 6.43 16.94 -0.99
CA LEU A 104 5.82 16.13 0.06
C LEU A 104 6.43 16.39 1.46
N LYS A 105 7.70 16.81 1.51
CA LYS A 105 8.49 16.94 2.74
C LYS A 105 7.79 17.68 3.89
N PRO A 106 7.07 18.81 3.69
CA PRO A 106 6.36 19.51 4.77
C PRO A 106 5.30 18.63 5.47
N GLU A 107 4.64 17.71 4.74
CA GLU A 107 3.71 16.76 5.36
C GLU A 107 4.45 15.62 6.08
N LEU A 108 5.62 15.20 5.58
CA LEU A 108 6.47 14.22 6.27
C LEU A 108 6.99 14.75 7.61
N ASP A 109 7.13 16.07 7.77
CA ASP A 109 7.55 16.69 9.03
C ASP A 109 6.49 16.59 10.14
N ASN A 110 5.25 16.24 9.81
CA ASN A 110 4.19 15.91 10.78
C ASN A 110 4.27 14.44 11.27
N ILE A 111 5.19 13.63 10.73
CA ILE A 111 5.39 12.22 11.11
C ILE A 111 6.48 12.14 12.18
N ASN A 112 6.15 11.53 13.31
CA ASN A 112 7.08 11.29 14.44
C ASN A 112 6.90 9.86 14.95
N ASN A 113 7.76 9.43 15.90
CA ASN A 113 7.65 8.14 16.58
C ASN A 113 7.39 6.98 15.61
N VAL A 114 8.27 6.82 14.60
CA VAL A 114 8.15 5.76 13.59
C VAL A 114 8.25 4.39 14.26
N ILE A 115 7.21 3.58 14.11
CA ILE A 115 7.09 2.24 14.73
C ILE A 115 7.46 1.16 13.72
N ILE A 116 6.92 1.24 12.51
CA ILE A 116 7.23 0.32 11.39
C ILE A 116 7.38 1.15 10.12
N GLN A 117 8.39 0.82 9.33
CA GLN A 117 8.57 1.36 8.00
C GLN A 117 8.90 0.22 7.03
N GLU A 118 8.25 0.22 5.85
CA GLU A 118 8.41 -0.82 4.82
C GLU A 118 8.31 -2.24 5.42
N GLY A 119 7.37 -2.45 6.37
CA GLY A 119 7.24 -3.66 7.17
C GLY A 119 6.22 -4.65 6.62
N GLY A 120 6.59 -5.95 6.66
CA GLY A 120 5.65 -7.03 6.38
C GLY A 120 4.64 -7.20 7.51
N LEU A 121 3.37 -7.31 7.16
CA LEU A 121 2.28 -7.59 8.10
C LEU A 121 1.35 -8.66 7.50
N TYR A 122 0.69 -9.43 8.37
CA TYR A 122 -0.32 -10.39 7.98
C TYR A 122 -1.38 -10.58 9.05
N SER A 123 -2.54 -11.07 8.65
CA SER A 123 -3.65 -11.44 9.52
C SER A 123 -4.12 -12.85 9.18
N ASP A 124 -4.04 -13.75 10.14
CA ASP A 124 -4.59 -15.11 10.00
C ASP A 124 -6.13 -15.06 9.98
N ARG A 125 -6.71 -14.12 10.75
CA ARG A 125 -8.16 -13.90 10.81
C ARG A 125 -8.74 -13.45 9.47
N LEU A 126 -8.04 -12.56 8.75
CA LEU A 126 -8.48 -12.06 7.46
C LEU A 126 -7.96 -12.89 6.28
N GLY A 127 -6.93 -13.71 6.49
CA GLY A 127 -6.28 -14.50 5.45
C GLY A 127 -5.60 -13.62 4.38
N VAL A 128 -5.01 -12.49 4.77
CA VAL A 128 -4.34 -11.54 3.89
C VAL A 128 -3.03 -11.05 4.51
N ALA A 129 -2.14 -10.58 3.66
CA ALA A 129 -0.87 -10.01 4.09
C ALA A 129 -0.50 -8.80 3.23
N GLY A 130 0.57 -8.11 3.60
CA GLY A 130 1.09 -6.99 2.81
C GLY A 130 2.32 -6.36 3.42
N ARG A 131 2.82 -5.34 2.74
CA ARG A 131 3.91 -4.49 3.20
C ARG A 131 3.34 -3.10 3.42
N VAL A 132 3.35 -2.66 4.67
CA VAL A 132 2.90 -1.32 5.03
C VAL A 132 4.03 -0.32 4.81
N ASP A 133 3.71 0.83 4.24
CA ASP A 133 4.72 1.87 4.00
C ASP A 133 5.22 2.43 5.33
N CYS A 134 4.30 2.86 6.21
CA CYS A 134 4.69 3.43 7.51
C CYS A 134 3.58 3.24 8.56
N ILE A 135 3.98 2.93 9.79
CA ILE A 135 3.16 3.07 11.01
C ILE A 135 3.92 4.02 11.93
N ALA A 136 3.32 5.14 12.24
CA ALA A 136 3.94 6.21 12.98
C ALA A 136 2.89 7.12 13.63
N GLU A 137 3.34 8.03 14.47
CA GLU A 137 2.52 9.14 14.92
C GLU A 137 2.42 10.19 13.82
N TYR A 138 1.20 10.52 13.41
CA TYR A 138 0.89 11.60 12.48
C TYR A 138 -0.02 12.62 13.17
N LYS A 139 0.48 13.85 13.31
CA LYS A 139 -0.23 14.95 14.02
C LYS A 139 -0.73 14.53 15.41
N GLY A 140 0.10 13.80 16.18
CA GLY A 140 -0.17 13.37 17.54
C GLY A 140 -1.00 12.09 17.69
N LYS A 141 -1.31 11.38 16.59
CA LYS A 141 -2.09 10.13 16.63
C LYS A 141 -1.39 9.01 15.87
N ILE A 142 -1.26 7.82 16.49
CA ILE A 142 -0.68 6.65 15.82
C ILE A 142 -1.56 6.27 14.63
N SER A 143 -0.94 6.12 13.48
CA SER A 143 -1.61 5.97 12.19
C SER A 143 -0.91 4.97 11.29
N VAL A 144 -1.67 4.29 10.45
CA VAL A 144 -1.16 3.68 9.23
C VAL A 144 -1.08 4.78 8.16
N ILE A 145 0.11 4.98 7.61
CA ILE A 145 0.39 6.02 6.63
C ILE A 145 0.84 5.35 5.33
N ASP A 146 0.24 5.76 4.21
CA ASP A 146 0.53 5.23 2.88
C ASP A 146 0.85 6.39 1.94
N PHE A 147 1.97 6.27 1.21
CA PHE A 147 2.48 7.29 0.31
C PHE A 147 2.14 6.96 -1.13
N LYS A 148 1.64 7.93 -1.87
CA LYS A 148 1.26 7.75 -3.27
C LYS A 148 1.77 8.88 -4.14
N THR A 149 2.08 8.57 -5.38
CA THR A 149 2.36 9.56 -6.42
C THR A 149 1.27 9.55 -7.48
N SER A 150 0.93 10.69 -8.02
CA SER A 150 -0.02 10.83 -9.11
C SER A 150 0.44 11.88 -10.12
N THR A 151 -0.11 11.85 -11.32
CA THR A 151 0.10 12.93 -12.29
C THR A 151 -0.75 14.16 -11.98
N LYS A 152 -1.93 13.95 -11.39
CA LYS A 152 -2.89 15.01 -11.02
C LYS A 152 -3.59 14.66 -9.73
N GLU A 153 -4.25 15.62 -9.14
CA GLU A 153 -5.10 15.43 -7.98
C GLU A 153 -6.15 14.34 -8.21
N LYS A 154 -6.49 13.62 -7.15
CA LYS A 154 -7.48 12.56 -7.13
C LYS A 154 -8.71 12.99 -6.37
N LYS A 155 -9.88 12.64 -6.88
CA LYS A 155 -11.12 12.70 -6.08
C LYS A 155 -11.08 11.60 -5.02
N GLU A 156 -11.67 11.86 -3.86
CA GLU A 156 -11.68 10.92 -2.75
C GLU A 156 -12.29 9.56 -3.14
N GLU A 157 -13.35 9.56 -3.93
CA GLU A 157 -14.01 8.34 -4.43
C GLU A 157 -13.10 7.45 -5.30
N TRP A 158 -12.06 8.02 -5.91
CA TRP A 158 -11.11 7.27 -6.76
C TRP A 158 -9.99 6.62 -5.95
N VAL A 159 -9.84 7.00 -4.69
CA VAL A 159 -8.79 6.50 -3.81
C VAL A 159 -9.32 5.62 -2.67
N GLU A 160 -10.61 5.24 -2.70
CA GLU A 160 -11.25 4.37 -1.72
C GLU A 160 -10.45 3.10 -1.45
N ASN A 161 -9.86 2.48 -2.49
CA ASN A 161 -9.03 1.29 -2.32
C ASN A 161 -7.78 1.53 -1.44
N TYR A 162 -7.25 2.75 -1.36
CA TYR A 162 -6.14 3.07 -0.46
C TYR A 162 -6.61 3.09 1.00
N PHE A 163 -7.83 3.57 1.25
CA PHE A 163 -8.40 3.53 2.60
C PHE A 163 -8.70 2.10 3.05
N ILE A 164 -9.21 1.25 2.16
CA ILE A 164 -9.42 -0.18 2.43
C ILE A 164 -8.09 -0.88 2.69
N GLN A 165 -7.05 -0.58 1.91
CA GLN A 165 -5.69 -1.10 2.09
C GLN A 165 -5.12 -0.68 3.46
N GLY A 166 -5.20 0.59 3.82
CA GLY A 166 -4.75 1.10 5.11
C GLY A 166 -5.50 0.47 6.28
N SER A 167 -6.82 0.29 6.15
CA SER A 167 -7.65 -0.38 7.16
C SER A 167 -7.25 -1.85 7.35
N ALA A 168 -6.85 -2.55 6.28
CA ALA A 168 -6.33 -3.90 6.39
C ALA A 168 -5.01 -3.93 7.18
N TYR A 169 -4.11 -2.96 6.98
CA TYR A 169 -2.87 -2.87 7.75
C TYR A 169 -3.13 -2.54 9.23
N CYS A 170 -4.13 -1.73 9.55
CA CYS A 170 -4.54 -1.52 10.93
C CYS A 170 -4.95 -2.83 11.61
N GLU A 171 -5.78 -3.65 10.95
CA GLU A 171 -6.23 -4.94 11.47
C GLU A 171 -5.08 -5.96 11.60
N MET A 172 -4.17 -6.01 10.61
CA MET A 172 -2.98 -6.86 10.66
C MET A 172 -2.07 -6.48 11.83
N TYR A 173 -1.87 -5.18 12.05
CA TYR A 173 -1.05 -4.67 13.14
C TYR A 173 -1.67 -4.97 14.50
N GLU A 174 -2.96 -4.71 14.67
CA GLU A 174 -3.68 -4.99 15.91
C GLU A 174 -3.62 -6.48 16.27
N GLU A 175 -3.78 -7.37 15.29
CA GLU A 175 -3.71 -8.82 15.51
C GLU A 175 -2.32 -9.27 15.95
N ARG A 176 -1.24 -8.68 15.44
CA ARG A 176 0.14 -9.06 15.76
C ARG A 176 0.70 -8.42 17.03
N PHE A 177 0.29 -7.19 17.33
CA PHE A 177 0.88 -6.39 18.40
C PHE A 177 -0.10 -6.01 19.52
N SER A 178 -1.35 -6.43 19.44
CA SER A 178 -2.41 -6.12 20.43
C SER A 178 -2.57 -4.62 20.74
N GLN A 179 -2.27 -3.79 19.75
CA GLN A 179 -2.40 -2.34 19.85
C GLN A 179 -3.28 -1.82 18.70
N THR A 180 -4.40 -1.19 19.04
CA THR A 180 -5.36 -0.68 18.07
C THR A 180 -4.84 0.57 17.37
N ILE A 181 -4.99 0.61 16.06
CA ILE A 181 -4.81 1.80 15.22
C ILE A 181 -6.11 2.03 14.47
N ASP A 182 -6.74 3.19 14.69
CA ASP A 182 -7.99 3.55 14.02
C ASP A 182 -7.77 4.48 12.82
N GLN A 183 -6.67 5.25 12.81
CA GLN A 183 -6.42 6.28 11.81
C GLN A 183 -5.61 5.76 10.63
N VAL A 184 -6.16 5.98 9.43
CA VAL A 184 -5.49 5.77 8.14
C VAL A 184 -5.20 7.13 7.52
N VAL A 185 -3.96 7.36 7.10
CA VAL A 185 -3.51 8.59 6.44
C VAL A 185 -2.98 8.23 5.05
N ILE A 186 -3.54 8.85 4.03
CA ILE A 186 -3.03 8.73 2.65
C ILE A 186 -2.46 10.07 2.22
N LEU A 187 -1.18 10.08 1.89
CA LEU A 187 -0.47 11.25 1.39
C LEU A 187 -0.19 11.05 -0.11
N ILE A 188 -0.79 11.90 -0.94
CA ILE A 188 -0.61 11.84 -2.40
C ILE A 188 0.12 13.10 -2.84
N VAL A 189 1.31 12.94 -3.44
CA VAL A 189 1.99 14.03 -4.12
C VAL A 189 1.78 13.93 -5.62
N THR A 190 1.54 15.06 -6.27
CA THR A 190 1.20 15.12 -7.69
C THR A 190 2.25 15.85 -8.51
N GLU A 191 2.37 15.49 -9.81
CA GLU A 191 3.33 16.14 -10.71
C GLU A 191 3.01 17.61 -11.00
N ASP A 192 1.76 18.03 -10.79
CA ASP A 192 1.33 19.43 -10.87
C ASP A 192 1.60 20.23 -9.58
N GLY A 193 2.26 19.62 -8.59
CA GLY A 193 2.80 20.31 -7.40
C GLY A 193 1.87 20.33 -6.20
N ALA A 194 0.77 19.57 -6.20
CA ALA A 194 -0.14 19.49 -5.07
C ALA A 194 0.22 18.33 -4.11
N VAL A 195 -0.11 18.51 -2.83
CA VAL A 195 -0.14 17.44 -1.83
C VAL A 195 -1.56 17.30 -1.32
N GLN A 196 -2.12 16.11 -1.46
CA GLN A 196 -3.43 15.77 -0.92
C GLN A 196 -3.25 14.88 0.31
N THR A 197 -3.88 15.27 1.41
CA THR A 197 -3.87 14.54 2.67
C THR A 197 -5.28 14.05 2.98
N PHE A 198 -5.47 12.74 3.01
CA PHE A 198 -6.72 12.13 3.42
C PHE A 198 -6.53 11.42 4.76
N ILE A 199 -7.36 11.74 5.74
CA ILE A 199 -7.37 11.13 7.07
C ILE A 199 -8.73 10.46 7.25
N LYS A 200 -8.73 9.15 7.52
CA LYS A 200 -9.95 8.34 7.63
C LYS A 200 -9.90 7.44 8.87
N ASP A 201 -11.07 7.08 9.37
CA ASP A 201 -11.21 6.03 10.38
C ASP A 201 -11.31 4.66 9.68
N LYS A 202 -10.55 3.67 10.14
CA LYS A 202 -10.58 2.31 9.58
C LYS A 202 -11.98 1.70 9.60
N LYS A 203 -12.80 2.05 10.60
CA LYS A 203 -14.14 1.48 10.80
C LYS A 203 -15.05 1.72 9.61
N ASP A 204 -14.89 2.85 8.93
CA ASP A 204 -15.70 3.19 7.75
C ASP A 204 -15.42 2.23 6.57
N TYR A 205 -14.23 1.61 6.54
CA TYR A 205 -13.78 0.78 5.42
C TYR A 205 -13.70 -0.71 5.73
N LEU A 206 -13.86 -1.14 7.00
CA LEU A 206 -13.86 -2.56 7.36
C LEU A 206 -14.96 -3.39 6.68
N PRO A 207 -16.19 -2.90 6.49
CA PRO A 207 -17.19 -3.64 5.72
C PRO A 207 -16.77 -3.89 4.27
N LEU A 208 -16.19 -2.88 3.62
CA LEU A 208 -15.69 -2.96 2.25
C LEU A 208 -14.48 -3.90 2.13
N LEU A 209 -13.59 -3.89 3.12
CA LEU A 209 -12.46 -4.83 3.22
C LEU A 209 -12.96 -6.28 3.28
N LYS A 210 -13.90 -6.58 4.17
CA LYS A 210 -14.46 -7.93 4.31
C LYS A 210 -15.16 -8.39 3.03
N MET A 211 -15.89 -7.49 2.37
CA MET A 211 -16.53 -7.75 1.08
C MET A 211 -15.50 -8.06 0.00
N ALA A 212 -14.44 -7.26 -0.13
CA ALA A 212 -13.40 -7.46 -1.12
C ALA A 212 -12.67 -8.81 -0.94
N ILE A 213 -12.36 -9.20 0.31
CA ILE A 213 -11.76 -10.50 0.62
C ILE A 213 -12.70 -11.64 0.24
N LYS A 214 -13.98 -11.55 0.59
CA LYS A 214 -15.00 -12.54 0.23
C LYS A 214 -15.10 -12.74 -1.29
N GLU A 215 -15.24 -11.64 -2.04
CA GLU A 215 -15.31 -11.69 -3.50
C GLU A 215 -14.06 -12.30 -4.14
N PHE A 216 -12.89 -11.97 -3.61
CA PHE A 216 -11.62 -12.54 -4.08
C PHE A 216 -11.57 -14.04 -3.87
N ASN A 217 -11.96 -14.53 -2.69
CA ASN A 217 -11.98 -15.94 -2.35
C ASN A 217 -12.99 -16.72 -3.21
N GLU A 218 -14.20 -16.20 -3.40
CA GLU A 218 -15.23 -16.82 -4.24
C GLU A 218 -14.77 -16.95 -5.70
N LYS A 219 -14.13 -15.91 -6.25
CA LYS A 219 -13.56 -15.95 -7.61
C LYS A 219 -12.46 -17.00 -7.75
N ASN A 220 -11.60 -17.16 -6.74
CA ASN A 220 -10.54 -18.17 -6.77
C ASN A 220 -11.10 -19.59 -6.65
N ILE A 221 -12.08 -19.81 -5.78
CA ILE A 221 -12.76 -21.12 -5.67
C ILE A 221 -13.41 -21.53 -7.00
N LYS A 222 -14.17 -20.63 -7.63
CA LYS A 222 -14.79 -20.87 -8.96
C LYS A 222 -13.75 -21.22 -10.02
N LYS A 223 -12.61 -20.51 -10.03
CA LYS A 223 -11.51 -20.77 -10.97
C LYS A 223 -10.88 -22.16 -10.74
N THR A 224 -10.69 -22.56 -9.49
CA THR A 224 -10.14 -23.88 -9.14
C THR A 224 -11.10 -25.00 -9.52
N LEU A 225 -12.39 -24.86 -9.21
CA LEU A 225 -13.41 -25.83 -9.60
C LEU A 225 -13.49 -26.02 -11.13
N ALA A 226 -13.47 -24.91 -11.88
CA ALA A 226 -13.46 -24.99 -13.35
C ALA A 226 -12.25 -25.75 -13.88
N LYS A 227 -11.04 -25.53 -13.32
CA LYS A 227 -9.83 -26.27 -13.72
C LYS A 227 -9.96 -27.79 -13.46
N VAL A 228 -10.49 -28.18 -12.29
CA VAL A 228 -10.67 -29.60 -11.93
C VAL A 228 -11.69 -30.28 -12.86
N ILE A 229 -12.79 -29.59 -13.20
CA ILE A 229 -13.80 -30.14 -14.12
C ILE A 229 -13.21 -30.38 -15.51
N PHE A 230 -12.42 -29.41 -16.04
CA PHE A 230 -11.78 -29.57 -17.35
C PHE A 230 -10.73 -30.69 -17.38
N GLN A 231 -9.97 -30.89 -16.28
CA GLN A 231 -8.96 -31.95 -16.18
C GLN A 231 -9.57 -33.37 -16.09
N ASN A 232 -10.80 -33.48 -15.59
CA ASN A 232 -11.50 -34.77 -15.50
C ASN A 232 -12.29 -35.15 -16.78
N GLN A 233 -12.32 -34.27 -17.78
CA GLN A 233 -12.97 -34.50 -19.08
C GLN A 233 -11.98 -34.78 -20.22
N SER A 234 -10.68 -34.69 -19.94
CA SER A 234 -9.58 -35.03 -20.85
C SER A 234 -8.92 -36.32 -20.44
#